data_f8fb9ea296d3ddfd1a9c865dc24a78bb
#
_entry.id   f8fb9ea296d3ddfd1a9c865dc24a78bb
#
_cell.length_a   1.000
_cell.length_b   1.000
_cell.length_c   1.000
_cell.angle_alpha   90.00
_cell.angle_beta   90.00
_cell.angle_gamma   90.00
#
_symmetry.space_group_name_H-M   'P 1'
#
loop_
_entity.id
_entity.type
_entity.pdbx_description
1 polymer ?
#
loop_
_entity_poly.entity_id
_entity_poly.type
_entity_poly.pdbx_seq_one_letter_code
_entity_poly.pdbx_strand_id
1 'polypeptide(L)'
;MDRQEKKALEFRALHAGKAFVIPNPWDVGSARVLAAIGFKALATTSSGFAFTLGRLDGQATLDEVVAHAAALDEATDLPVSVDLENGYGPDPKSAALAIQRSAEAGAVGGSIEDYDPAGRIYELHHAAERVAAATEAARGLRFPFTLTARAENHIRGHPVLEDTIARLKAFEDAGADVLYAPGLRTVDEIRAVCEAVSKPVNVLAIPGLSFADLVAAGARRVSVGGSLTWVAVRAMADAAEAIRDAGDFSALGARVPLDEWLA
;
A
#
# COMPACT_ATOMS: atom_id res chain seq x y z
N MET A 1 25.58 -8.89 -3.86
CA MET A 1 24.25 -8.29 -3.58
C MET A 1 23.44 -8.41 -4.85
N ASP A 2 22.35 -9.14 -4.82
CA ASP A 2 21.47 -9.26 -5.98
C ASP A 2 20.54 -8.03 -6.12
N ARG A 3 19.75 -7.98 -7.21
CA ARG A 3 18.86 -6.85 -7.51
C ARG A 3 17.81 -6.64 -6.40
N GLN A 4 17.22 -7.72 -5.91
CA GLN A 4 16.19 -7.65 -4.87
C GLN A 4 16.76 -7.18 -3.53
N GLU A 5 17.92 -7.70 -3.14
CA GLU A 5 18.61 -7.26 -1.91
C GLU A 5 18.94 -5.76 -1.96
N LYS A 6 19.40 -5.25 -3.11
CA LYS A 6 19.63 -3.81 -3.32
C LYS A 6 18.35 -3.01 -3.11
N LYS A 7 17.25 -3.39 -3.78
CA LYS A 7 15.94 -2.74 -3.61
C LYS A 7 15.47 -2.78 -2.16
N ALA A 8 15.67 -3.88 -1.45
CA ALA A 8 15.27 -4.05 -0.06
C ALA A 8 16.03 -3.08 0.87
N LEU A 9 17.34 -2.93 0.67
CA LEU A 9 18.17 -1.99 1.44
C LEU A 9 17.78 -0.54 1.14
N GLU A 10 17.52 -0.20 -0.11
CA GLU A 10 17.05 1.13 -0.51
C GLU A 10 15.69 1.43 0.13
N PHE A 11 14.76 0.47 0.11
CA PHE A 11 13.43 0.64 0.70
C PHE A 11 13.50 0.85 2.22
N ARG A 12 14.30 0.05 2.91
CA ARG A 12 14.54 0.23 4.34
C ARG A 12 15.17 1.60 4.65
N ALA A 13 16.12 2.05 3.83
CA ALA A 13 16.77 3.35 4.00
C ALA A 13 15.79 4.53 3.83
N LEU A 14 14.79 4.43 2.95
CA LEU A 14 13.74 5.44 2.82
C LEU A 14 12.97 5.65 4.14
N HIS A 15 12.69 4.59 4.89
CA HIS A 15 11.97 4.69 6.17
C HIS A 15 12.82 5.26 7.31
N ALA A 16 14.15 5.17 7.21
CA ALA A 16 15.08 5.78 8.14
C ALA A 16 15.42 7.25 7.79
N GLY A 17 15.09 7.68 6.56
CA GLY A 17 15.38 8.99 6.01
C GLY A 17 14.30 10.03 6.26
N LYS A 18 14.21 10.98 5.32
CA LYS A 18 13.12 11.97 5.28
C LYS A 18 11.81 11.30 4.91
N ALA A 19 10.70 11.90 5.34
CA ALA A 19 9.37 11.45 4.92
C ALA A 19 9.26 11.43 3.38
N PHE A 20 8.51 10.47 2.84
CA PHE A 20 8.36 10.28 1.39
C PHE A 20 6.95 9.86 1.01
N VAL A 21 6.60 10.09 -0.25
CA VAL A 21 5.37 9.58 -0.86
C VAL A 21 5.67 8.24 -1.53
N ILE A 22 4.81 7.25 -1.27
CA ILE A 22 4.80 5.96 -1.96
C ILE A 22 3.51 5.86 -2.77
N PRO A 23 3.55 6.09 -4.09
CA PRO A 23 2.37 5.98 -4.93
C PRO A 23 2.02 4.53 -5.20
N ASN A 24 0.75 4.32 -5.58
CA ASN A 24 0.18 2.99 -5.74
C ASN A 24 -0.18 2.72 -7.21
N PRO A 25 0.71 2.08 -7.99
CA PRO A 25 0.39 1.61 -9.32
C PRO A 25 -0.62 0.45 -9.27
N TRP A 26 -1.43 0.33 -10.32
CA TRP A 26 -2.42 -0.74 -10.46
C TRP A 26 -2.08 -1.72 -11.60
N ASP A 27 -1.09 -1.36 -12.44
CA ASP A 27 -0.56 -2.17 -13.53
C ASP A 27 0.88 -1.79 -13.88
N VAL A 28 1.48 -2.51 -14.82
CA VAL A 28 2.84 -2.27 -15.31
C VAL A 28 2.99 -0.88 -15.93
N GLY A 29 1.99 -0.42 -16.68
CA GLY A 29 2.02 0.91 -17.31
C GLY A 29 2.10 2.03 -16.29
N SER A 30 1.20 2.01 -15.29
CA SER A 30 1.20 2.99 -14.21
C SER A 30 2.48 2.92 -13.36
N ALA A 31 3.06 1.73 -13.16
CA ALA A 31 4.33 1.59 -12.43
C ALA A 31 5.49 2.28 -13.17
N ARG A 32 5.61 2.09 -14.48
CA ARG A 32 6.64 2.75 -15.29
C ARG A 32 6.46 4.26 -15.31
N VAL A 33 5.23 4.75 -15.48
CA VAL A 33 4.93 6.19 -15.39
C VAL A 33 5.38 6.76 -14.05
N LEU A 34 5.02 6.13 -12.93
CA LEU A 34 5.39 6.61 -11.61
C LEU A 34 6.91 6.57 -11.37
N ALA A 35 7.60 5.57 -11.91
CA ALA A 35 9.06 5.52 -11.88
C ALA A 35 9.70 6.65 -12.71
N ALA A 36 9.21 6.89 -13.92
CA ALA A 36 9.71 7.93 -14.81
C ALA A 36 9.53 9.35 -14.24
N ILE A 37 8.42 9.62 -13.53
CA ILE A 37 8.21 10.91 -12.83
C ILE A 37 9.10 11.06 -11.59
N GLY A 38 9.85 10.03 -11.18
CA GLY A 38 10.91 10.15 -10.19
C GLY A 38 10.56 9.74 -8.77
N PHE A 39 9.46 9.01 -8.54
CA PHE A 39 9.20 8.36 -7.25
C PHE A 39 10.31 7.36 -6.91
N LYS A 40 10.47 7.06 -5.62
CA LYS A 40 11.61 6.26 -5.13
C LYS A 40 11.23 4.84 -4.69
N ALA A 41 9.95 4.57 -4.53
CA ALA A 41 9.38 3.27 -4.22
C ALA A 41 7.91 3.24 -4.64
N LEU A 42 7.37 2.06 -4.82
CA LEU A 42 5.99 1.81 -5.21
C LEU A 42 5.32 0.88 -4.19
N ALA A 43 4.03 1.06 -3.96
CA ALA A 43 3.21 0.09 -3.23
C ALA A 43 2.03 -0.31 -4.11
N THR A 44 1.67 -1.58 -4.17
CA THR A 44 0.47 -1.99 -4.91
C THR A 44 -0.81 -1.46 -4.23
N THR A 45 -1.93 -1.61 -4.88
CA THR A 45 -3.26 -1.31 -4.34
C THR A 45 -4.20 -2.44 -4.70
N SER A 46 -4.81 -3.08 -3.70
CA SER A 46 -5.77 -4.16 -3.89
C SER A 46 -6.94 -3.73 -4.77
N SER A 47 -7.55 -2.58 -4.45
CA SER A 47 -8.70 -2.04 -5.19
C SER A 47 -8.37 -1.66 -6.63
N GLY A 48 -7.21 -1.04 -6.87
CA GLY A 48 -6.75 -0.70 -8.23
C GLY A 48 -6.45 -1.94 -9.06
N PHE A 49 -5.79 -2.94 -8.47
CA PHE A 49 -5.53 -4.21 -9.15
C PHE A 49 -6.83 -5.00 -9.44
N ALA A 50 -7.73 -5.13 -8.45
CA ALA A 50 -9.03 -5.79 -8.66
C ALA A 50 -9.81 -5.12 -9.80
N PHE A 51 -9.77 -3.78 -9.91
CA PHE A 51 -10.37 -3.06 -11.03
C PHE A 51 -9.82 -3.51 -12.39
N THR A 52 -8.51 -3.77 -12.53
CA THR A 52 -7.94 -4.28 -13.80
C THR A 52 -8.47 -5.65 -14.19
N LEU A 53 -8.93 -6.43 -13.21
CA LEU A 53 -9.57 -7.74 -13.40
C LEU A 53 -11.10 -7.63 -13.60
N GLY A 54 -11.66 -6.42 -13.60
CA GLY A 54 -13.12 -6.20 -13.66
C GLY A 54 -13.85 -6.66 -12.40
N ARG A 55 -13.18 -6.60 -11.23
CA ARG A 55 -13.69 -7.09 -9.94
C ARG A 55 -13.68 -5.98 -8.90
N LEU A 56 -14.43 -6.18 -7.82
CA LEU A 56 -14.39 -5.32 -6.64
C LEU A 56 -13.17 -5.64 -5.76
N ASP A 57 -12.81 -4.70 -4.90
CA ASP A 57 -11.76 -4.87 -3.89
C ASP A 57 -12.02 -6.10 -3.01
N GLY A 58 -10.97 -6.83 -2.65
CA GLY A 58 -11.05 -8.09 -1.90
C GLY A 58 -11.43 -9.32 -2.74
N GLN A 59 -11.50 -9.22 -4.08
CA GLN A 59 -11.87 -10.34 -4.96
C GLN A 59 -10.69 -10.91 -5.77
N ALA A 60 -9.50 -10.37 -5.62
CA ALA A 60 -8.30 -10.97 -6.17
C ALA A 60 -7.83 -12.15 -5.30
N THR A 61 -7.20 -13.14 -5.90
CA THR A 61 -6.58 -14.26 -5.19
C THR A 61 -5.11 -13.96 -4.87
N LEU A 62 -4.53 -14.66 -3.89
CA LEU A 62 -3.09 -14.54 -3.60
C LEU A 62 -2.23 -14.84 -4.84
N ASP A 63 -2.59 -15.82 -5.65
CA ASP A 63 -1.83 -16.17 -6.86
C ASP A 63 -1.82 -15.03 -7.88
N GLU A 64 -2.96 -14.37 -8.08
CA GLU A 64 -3.08 -13.21 -8.96
C GLU A 64 -2.26 -12.03 -8.43
N VAL A 65 -2.29 -11.77 -7.13
CA VAL A 65 -1.52 -10.68 -6.50
C VAL A 65 -0.03 -10.95 -6.55
N VAL A 66 0.41 -12.19 -6.34
CA VAL A 66 1.82 -12.60 -6.49
C VAL A 66 2.29 -12.42 -7.94
N ALA A 67 1.48 -12.83 -8.92
CA ALA A 67 1.81 -12.63 -10.34
C ALA A 67 1.87 -11.14 -10.71
N HIS A 68 0.95 -10.33 -10.16
CA HIS A 68 0.96 -8.87 -10.32
C HIS A 68 2.22 -8.25 -9.70
N ALA A 69 2.61 -8.67 -8.50
CA ALA A 69 3.84 -8.20 -7.83
C ALA A 69 5.09 -8.49 -8.68
N ALA A 70 5.20 -9.71 -9.25
CA ALA A 70 6.29 -10.08 -10.14
C ALA A 70 6.35 -9.19 -11.39
N ALA A 71 5.19 -8.94 -12.02
CA ALA A 71 5.13 -8.07 -13.19
C ALA A 71 5.55 -6.63 -12.88
N LEU A 72 5.20 -6.11 -11.70
CA LEU A 72 5.64 -4.77 -11.27
C LEU A 72 7.13 -4.74 -10.92
N ASP A 73 7.67 -5.80 -10.28
CA ASP A 73 9.11 -5.87 -10.00
C ASP A 73 9.95 -5.90 -11.28
N GLU A 74 9.50 -6.63 -12.31
CA GLU A 74 10.16 -6.66 -13.62
C GLU A 74 10.08 -5.32 -14.37
N ALA A 75 8.98 -4.59 -14.18
CA ALA A 75 8.71 -3.35 -14.91
C ALA A 75 9.58 -2.17 -14.49
N THR A 76 10.20 -2.19 -13.31
CA THR A 76 10.92 -1.05 -12.75
C THR A 76 12.03 -1.49 -11.79
N ASP A 77 13.08 -0.69 -11.69
CA ASP A 77 14.15 -0.87 -10.70
C ASP A 77 13.79 -0.34 -9.31
N LEU A 78 12.60 0.24 -9.14
CA LEU A 78 12.17 0.73 -7.84
C LEU A 78 11.80 -0.43 -6.88
N PRO A 79 11.99 -0.23 -5.56
CA PRO A 79 11.43 -1.12 -4.55
C PRO A 79 9.91 -1.21 -4.68
N VAL A 80 9.36 -2.43 -4.63
CA VAL A 80 7.91 -2.69 -4.64
C VAL A 80 7.49 -3.29 -3.30
N SER A 81 6.48 -2.66 -2.67
CA SER A 81 5.76 -3.17 -1.50
C SER A 81 4.37 -3.65 -1.95
N VAL A 82 3.94 -4.81 -1.47
CA VAL A 82 2.67 -5.43 -1.92
C VAL A 82 1.58 -5.25 -0.87
N ASP A 83 0.41 -4.81 -1.29
CA ASP A 83 -0.81 -4.86 -0.49
C ASP A 83 -1.31 -6.30 -0.47
N LEU A 84 -1.17 -6.97 0.66
CA LEU A 84 -1.53 -8.38 0.85
C LEU A 84 -2.85 -8.55 1.60
N GLU A 85 -3.63 -7.47 1.71
CA GLU A 85 -4.90 -7.50 2.42
C GLU A 85 -4.73 -8.18 3.81
N ASN A 86 -5.62 -9.11 4.18
CA ASN A 86 -5.47 -9.89 5.41
C ASN A 86 -4.50 -11.10 5.29
N GLY A 87 -3.71 -11.21 4.23
CA GLY A 87 -2.86 -12.39 3.96
C GLY A 87 -3.62 -13.57 3.37
N TYR A 88 -4.80 -13.34 2.81
CA TYR A 88 -5.64 -14.31 2.08
C TYR A 88 -6.09 -15.51 2.90
N GLY A 89 -6.24 -15.33 4.21
CA GLY A 89 -6.78 -16.34 5.11
C GLY A 89 -6.80 -15.87 6.56
N PRO A 90 -7.63 -16.50 7.42
CA PRO A 90 -7.81 -16.04 8.80
C PRO A 90 -6.63 -16.39 9.72
N ASP A 91 -5.87 -17.44 9.41
CA ASP A 91 -4.83 -17.96 10.29
C ASP A 91 -3.52 -17.16 10.21
N PRO A 92 -2.69 -17.12 11.27
CA PRO A 92 -1.35 -16.56 11.24
C PRO A 92 -0.45 -17.14 10.14
N LYS A 93 -0.61 -18.43 9.83
CA LYS A 93 0.13 -19.09 8.74
C LYS A 93 -0.17 -18.53 7.36
N SER A 94 -1.40 -18.05 7.13
CA SER A 94 -1.76 -17.41 5.86
C SER A 94 -1.02 -16.11 5.68
N ALA A 95 -0.93 -15.28 6.73
CA ALA A 95 -0.15 -14.05 6.70
C ALA A 95 1.34 -14.33 6.43
N ALA A 96 1.92 -15.32 7.08
CA ALA A 96 3.31 -15.75 6.84
C ALA A 96 3.53 -16.22 5.39
N LEU A 97 2.63 -17.05 4.86
CA LEU A 97 2.69 -17.55 3.48
C LEU A 97 2.60 -16.40 2.45
N ALA A 98 1.70 -15.42 2.68
CA ALA A 98 1.57 -14.27 1.80
C ALA A 98 2.87 -13.45 1.72
N ILE A 99 3.57 -13.25 2.86
CA ILE A 99 4.89 -12.61 2.90
C ILE A 99 5.92 -13.41 2.09
N GLN A 100 6.03 -14.72 2.30
CA GLN A 100 7.00 -15.56 1.60
C GLN A 100 6.77 -15.52 0.08
N ARG A 101 5.53 -15.72 -0.35
CA ARG A 101 5.18 -15.73 -1.77
C ARG A 101 5.39 -14.37 -2.45
N SER A 102 5.08 -13.27 -1.77
CA SER A 102 5.35 -11.93 -2.31
C SER A 102 6.85 -11.65 -2.43
N ALA A 103 7.65 -12.11 -1.46
CA ALA A 103 9.10 -12.01 -1.51
C ALA A 103 9.70 -12.84 -2.65
N GLU A 104 9.20 -14.05 -2.89
CA GLU A 104 9.59 -14.88 -4.05
C GLU A 104 9.28 -14.21 -5.40
N ALA A 105 8.24 -13.39 -5.44
CA ALA A 105 7.83 -12.60 -6.61
C ALA A 105 8.63 -11.30 -6.81
N GLY A 106 9.67 -11.03 -6.00
CA GLY A 106 10.51 -9.84 -6.13
C GLY A 106 10.16 -8.69 -5.19
N ALA A 107 9.05 -8.77 -4.46
CA ALA A 107 8.69 -7.73 -3.50
C ALA A 107 9.73 -7.60 -2.37
N VAL A 108 9.92 -6.38 -1.86
CA VAL A 108 10.83 -6.08 -0.76
C VAL A 108 10.11 -5.49 0.46
N GLY A 109 8.80 -5.44 0.40
CA GLY A 109 7.91 -5.07 1.48
C GLY A 109 6.49 -5.56 1.21
N GLY A 110 5.67 -5.56 2.26
CA GLY A 110 4.27 -5.92 2.15
C GLY A 110 3.46 -5.39 3.32
N SER A 111 2.15 -5.30 3.16
CA SER A 111 1.24 -4.93 4.24
C SER A 111 0.28 -6.06 4.57
N ILE A 112 0.02 -6.27 5.87
CA ILE A 112 -0.98 -7.18 6.40
C ILE A 112 -1.96 -6.37 7.25
N GLU A 113 -3.26 -6.55 7.02
CA GLU A 113 -4.33 -5.88 7.75
C GLU A 113 -5.08 -6.82 8.72
N ASP A 114 -5.75 -6.22 9.69
CA ASP A 114 -6.54 -6.91 10.70
C ASP A 114 -8.04 -7.02 10.36
N TYR A 115 -8.38 -7.00 9.07
CA TYR A 115 -9.76 -7.09 8.60
C TYR A 115 -10.04 -8.44 7.92
N ASP A 116 -11.11 -9.11 8.37
CA ASP A 116 -11.63 -10.33 7.76
C ASP A 116 -12.57 -9.95 6.60
N PRO A 117 -12.38 -10.46 5.38
CA PRO A 117 -13.31 -10.24 4.26
C PRO A 117 -14.77 -10.59 4.57
N ALA A 118 -15.02 -11.40 5.61
CA ALA A 118 -16.37 -11.64 6.12
C ALA A 118 -17.00 -10.44 6.84
N GLY A 119 -16.30 -9.29 6.89
CA GLY A 119 -16.82 -8.02 7.41
C GLY A 119 -16.52 -7.77 8.88
N ARG A 120 -15.43 -8.33 9.43
CA ARG A 120 -15.08 -8.20 10.84
C ARG A 120 -13.63 -7.73 11.01
N ILE A 121 -13.41 -6.89 12.03
CA ILE A 121 -12.06 -6.62 12.52
C ILE A 121 -11.67 -7.81 13.42
N TYR A 122 -10.46 -8.35 13.23
CA TYR A 122 -9.94 -9.41 14.11
C TYR A 122 -9.76 -8.89 15.53
N GLU A 123 -10.00 -9.80 16.49
CA GLU A 123 -9.66 -9.55 17.89
C GLU A 123 -8.18 -9.17 18.01
N LEU A 124 -7.87 -8.23 18.91
CA LEU A 124 -6.55 -7.62 19.02
C LEU A 124 -5.42 -8.66 19.16
N HIS A 125 -5.62 -9.66 20.04
CA HIS A 125 -4.60 -10.70 20.24
C HIS A 125 -4.37 -11.51 18.98
N HIS A 126 -5.43 -11.94 18.31
CA HIS A 126 -5.33 -12.70 17.07
C HIS A 126 -4.70 -11.88 15.94
N ALA A 127 -5.06 -10.60 15.83
CA ALA A 127 -4.45 -9.69 14.87
C ALA A 127 -2.92 -9.56 15.11
N ALA A 128 -2.49 -9.42 16.37
CA ALA A 128 -1.09 -9.37 16.74
C ALA A 128 -0.35 -10.70 16.45
N GLU A 129 -0.95 -11.87 16.69
CA GLU A 129 -0.39 -13.17 16.32
C GLU A 129 -0.16 -13.29 14.81
N ARG A 130 -1.06 -12.75 13.99
CA ARG A 130 -0.93 -12.73 12.52
C ARG A 130 0.24 -11.85 12.09
N VAL A 131 0.40 -10.67 12.70
CA VAL A 131 1.54 -9.78 12.46
C VAL A 131 2.84 -10.45 12.93
N ALA A 132 2.86 -11.13 14.08
CA ALA A 132 4.03 -11.86 14.55
C ALA A 132 4.47 -12.96 13.58
N ALA A 133 3.53 -13.75 13.05
CA ALA A 133 3.83 -14.78 12.06
C ALA A 133 4.36 -14.18 10.74
N ALA A 134 3.78 -13.07 10.28
CA ALA A 134 4.28 -12.32 9.13
C ALA A 134 5.69 -11.76 9.38
N THR A 135 5.94 -11.25 10.58
CA THR A 135 7.27 -10.77 11.01
C THR A 135 8.30 -11.90 10.99
N GLU A 136 7.98 -13.06 11.56
CA GLU A 136 8.88 -14.22 11.54
C GLU A 136 9.22 -14.64 10.12
N ALA A 137 8.22 -14.72 9.24
CA ALA A 137 8.42 -15.02 7.83
C ALA A 137 9.33 -13.98 7.14
N ALA A 138 9.11 -12.70 7.39
CA ALA A 138 9.92 -11.59 6.85
C ALA A 138 11.38 -11.65 7.35
N ARG A 139 11.60 -11.97 8.62
CA ARG A 139 12.95 -12.09 9.21
C ARG A 139 13.68 -13.35 8.77
N GLY A 140 12.96 -14.38 8.33
CA GLY A 140 13.54 -15.60 7.73
C GLY A 140 14.07 -15.42 6.30
N LEU A 141 13.80 -14.30 5.65
CA LEU A 141 14.30 -14.00 4.31
C LEU A 141 15.77 -13.58 4.33
N ARG A 142 16.49 -13.79 3.22
CA ARG A 142 17.91 -13.43 3.06
C ARG A 142 18.18 -11.93 2.94
N PHE A 143 17.15 -11.11 2.82
CA PHE A 143 17.23 -9.66 2.70
C PHE A 143 16.20 -8.99 3.65
N PRO A 144 16.36 -7.70 3.99
CA PRO A 144 15.44 -7.01 4.88
C PRO A 144 14.12 -6.72 4.18
N PHE A 145 13.09 -7.52 4.49
CA PHE A 145 11.73 -7.27 4.03
C PHE A 145 11.03 -6.29 4.98
N THR A 146 10.45 -5.22 4.47
CA THR A 146 9.76 -4.19 5.27
C THR A 146 8.30 -4.57 5.45
N LEU A 147 7.91 -5.02 6.64
CA LEU A 147 6.54 -5.37 6.98
C LEU A 147 5.77 -4.14 7.48
N THR A 148 4.64 -3.86 6.85
CA THR A 148 3.65 -2.86 7.28
C THR A 148 2.46 -3.56 7.91
N ALA A 149 2.12 -3.24 9.17
CA ALA A 149 0.89 -3.73 9.81
C ALA A 149 -0.20 -2.65 9.80
N ARG A 150 -1.43 -3.05 9.39
CA ARG A 150 -2.57 -2.14 9.22
C ARG A 150 -3.65 -2.41 10.25
N ALA A 151 -4.08 -1.33 10.94
CA ALA A 151 -5.26 -1.31 11.79
C ALA A 151 -6.45 -0.72 11.00
N GLU A 152 -7.39 -1.56 10.61
CA GLU A 152 -8.48 -1.22 9.69
C GLU A 152 -9.71 -0.61 10.38
N ASN A 153 -9.78 -0.61 11.71
CA ASN A 153 -10.97 -0.21 12.45
C ASN A 153 -11.54 1.15 12.00
N HIS A 154 -10.69 2.17 11.78
CA HIS A 154 -11.15 3.50 11.36
C HIS A 154 -11.86 3.48 9.99
N ILE A 155 -11.23 2.89 8.98
CA ILE A 155 -11.77 2.88 7.62
C ILE A 155 -12.99 1.95 7.50
N ARG A 156 -13.11 0.96 8.40
CA ARG A 156 -14.23 0.00 8.43
C ARG A 156 -15.40 0.46 9.32
N GLY A 157 -15.43 1.73 9.70
CA GLY A 157 -16.56 2.32 10.40
C GLY A 157 -16.53 2.20 11.92
N HIS A 158 -15.39 1.85 12.49
CA HIS A 158 -15.14 1.80 13.95
C HIS A 158 -14.05 2.82 14.34
N PRO A 159 -14.32 4.15 14.21
CA PRO A 159 -13.32 5.19 14.38
C PRO A 159 -13.05 5.51 15.85
N VAL A 160 -12.61 4.51 16.60
CA VAL A 160 -12.20 4.64 18.01
C VAL A 160 -10.68 4.77 18.04
N LEU A 161 -10.17 5.97 18.29
CA LEU A 161 -8.73 6.27 18.20
C LEU A 161 -7.90 5.48 19.21
N GLU A 162 -8.43 5.27 20.41
CA GLU A 162 -7.79 4.49 21.47
C GLU A 162 -7.61 3.02 21.05
N ASP A 163 -8.60 2.41 20.40
CA ASP A 163 -8.49 1.05 19.85
C ASP A 163 -7.46 0.99 18.72
N THR A 164 -7.45 2.00 17.83
CA THR A 164 -6.44 2.12 16.77
C THR A 164 -5.03 2.15 17.35
N ILE A 165 -4.80 2.99 18.35
CA ILE A 165 -3.50 3.11 19.02
C ILE A 165 -3.12 1.81 19.71
N ALA A 166 -4.05 1.15 20.38
CA ALA A 166 -3.81 -0.13 21.04
C ALA A 166 -3.40 -1.22 20.05
N ARG A 167 -4.06 -1.28 18.87
CA ARG A 167 -3.72 -2.20 17.78
C ARG A 167 -2.32 -1.92 17.22
N LEU A 168 -2.02 -0.66 16.90
CA LEU A 168 -0.72 -0.29 16.36
C LEU A 168 0.43 -0.58 17.34
N LYS A 169 0.24 -0.39 18.65
CA LYS A 169 1.23 -0.79 19.68
C LYS A 169 1.42 -2.30 19.70
N ALA A 170 0.34 -3.07 19.67
CA ALA A 170 0.43 -4.53 19.63
C ALA A 170 1.12 -5.04 18.36
N PHE A 171 0.93 -4.36 17.21
CA PHE A 171 1.62 -4.67 15.95
C PHE A 171 3.10 -4.27 15.99
N GLU A 172 3.44 -3.16 16.64
CA GLU A 172 4.81 -2.77 16.90
C GLU A 172 5.52 -3.81 17.77
N ASP A 173 4.88 -4.25 18.87
CA ASP A 173 5.41 -5.29 19.77
C ASP A 173 5.55 -6.65 19.04
N ALA A 174 4.66 -6.94 18.09
CA ALA A 174 4.73 -8.10 17.22
C ALA A 174 5.83 -8.00 16.13
N GLY A 175 6.53 -6.86 16.04
CA GLY A 175 7.72 -6.67 15.23
C GLY A 175 7.49 -6.05 13.84
N ALA A 176 6.36 -5.42 13.58
CA ALA A 176 6.14 -4.65 12.36
C ALA A 176 7.19 -3.54 12.19
N ASP A 177 7.62 -3.27 10.96
CA ASP A 177 8.59 -2.22 10.64
C ASP A 177 7.92 -0.87 10.42
N VAL A 178 6.69 -0.88 9.91
CA VAL A 178 5.88 0.30 9.61
C VAL A 178 4.46 0.05 10.10
N LEU A 179 3.83 1.08 10.64
CA LEU A 179 2.46 1.03 11.14
C LEU A 179 1.55 1.85 10.23
N TYR A 180 0.31 1.42 10.08
CA TYR A 180 -0.63 2.08 9.19
C TYR A 180 -2.05 1.98 9.73
N ALA A 181 -2.73 3.11 9.84
CA ALA A 181 -4.15 3.20 10.18
C ALA A 181 -4.86 4.01 9.09
N PRO A 182 -5.39 3.38 8.03
CA PRO A 182 -6.18 4.09 7.04
C PRO A 182 -7.49 4.60 7.65
N GLY A 183 -7.98 5.73 7.15
CA GLY A 183 -9.23 6.32 7.61
C GLY A 183 -9.10 7.42 8.67
N LEU A 184 -7.88 7.69 9.18
CA LEU A 184 -7.62 8.92 9.93
C LEU A 184 -7.89 10.13 9.03
N ARG A 185 -8.56 11.17 9.54
CA ARG A 185 -9.04 12.28 8.72
C ARG A 185 -8.50 13.64 9.12
N THR A 186 -7.97 13.76 10.33
CA THR A 186 -7.50 15.03 10.88
C THR A 186 -6.01 14.98 11.24
N VAL A 187 -5.37 16.15 11.20
CA VAL A 187 -3.98 16.31 11.64
C VAL A 187 -3.78 15.87 13.09
N ASP A 188 -4.78 16.10 13.95
CA ASP A 188 -4.70 15.75 15.37
C ASP A 188 -4.79 14.24 15.59
N GLU A 189 -5.65 13.51 14.88
CA GLU A 189 -5.68 12.03 14.92
C GLU A 189 -4.35 11.45 14.45
N ILE A 190 -3.80 11.96 13.34
CA ILE A 190 -2.51 11.51 12.80
C ILE A 190 -1.40 11.75 13.82
N ARG A 191 -1.36 12.95 14.42
CA ARG A 191 -0.37 13.30 15.43
C ARG A 191 -0.46 12.38 16.65
N ALA A 192 -1.67 12.15 17.17
CA ALA A 192 -1.89 11.28 18.32
C ALA A 192 -1.40 9.85 18.04
N VAL A 193 -1.63 9.31 16.85
CA VAL A 193 -1.12 8.00 16.43
C VAL A 193 0.41 8.03 16.35
N CYS A 194 1.00 9.03 15.67
CA CYS A 194 2.44 9.12 15.48
C CYS A 194 3.21 9.31 16.80
N GLU A 195 2.63 10.02 17.77
CA GLU A 195 3.23 10.22 19.11
C GLU A 195 3.10 8.98 20.01
N ALA A 196 2.11 8.12 19.73
CA ALA A 196 1.85 6.94 20.55
C ALA A 196 2.75 5.73 20.25
N VAL A 197 3.44 5.71 19.10
CA VAL A 197 4.25 4.59 18.61
C VAL A 197 5.67 5.04 18.27
N SER A 198 6.63 4.10 18.21
CA SER A 198 8.03 4.43 17.90
C SER A 198 8.39 4.12 16.44
N LYS A 199 7.62 3.28 15.77
CA LYS A 199 7.85 2.90 14.38
C LYS A 199 7.37 3.97 13.40
N PRO A 200 7.95 4.03 12.18
CA PRO A 200 7.43 4.87 11.11
C PRO A 200 5.94 4.64 10.87
N VAL A 201 5.16 5.71 10.76
CA VAL A 201 3.73 5.63 10.44
C VAL A 201 3.52 5.99 8.97
N ASN A 202 2.81 5.11 8.25
CA ASN A 202 2.23 5.40 6.95
C ASN A 202 0.87 6.08 7.14
N VAL A 203 0.63 7.14 6.39
CA VAL A 203 -0.68 7.81 6.34
C VAL A 203 -1.24 7.73 4.92
N LEU A 204 -2.52 7.42 4.79
CA LEU A 204 -3.23 7.54 3.52
C LEU A 204 -3.43 9.03 3.22
N ALA A 205 -3.08 9.46 2.01
CA ALA A 205 -3.28 10.85 1.59
C ALA A 205 -4.75 11.27 1.72
N ILE A 206 -4.96 12.42 2.31
CA ILE A 206 -6.28 12.97 2.62
C ILE A 206 -6.52 14.18 1.72
N PRO A 207 -7.55 14.19 0.89
CA PRO A 207 -7.91 15.37 0.12
C PRO A 207 -8.07 16.61 1.03
N GLY A 208 -7.39 17.70 0.68
CA GLY A 208 -7.40 18.94 1.46
C GLY A 208 -6.24 19.12 2.46
N LEU A 209 -5.45 18.05 2.74
CA LEU A 209 -4.21 18.16 3.49
C LEU A 209 -3.00 18.04 2.56
N SER A 210 -2.00 18.88 2.77
CA SER A 210 -0.75 18.81 2.01
C SER A 210 0.20 17.73 2.58
N PHE A 211 1.18 17.31 1.79
CA PHE A 211 2.25 16.44 2.28
C PHE A 211 2.98 17.06 3.48
N ALA A 212 3.17 18.37 3.48
CA ALA A 212 3.82 19.09 4.58
C ALA A 212 2.99 19.00 5.87
N ASP A 213 1.65 19.11 5.80
CA ASP A 213 0.78 18.95 6.96
C ASP A 213 0.87 17.56 7.57
N LEU A 214 0.85 16.53 6.72
CA LEU A 214 0.97 15.13 7.16
C LEU A 214 2.33 14.84 7.81
N VAL A 215 3.41 15.38 7.24
CA VAL A 215 4.76 15.25 7.81
C VAL A 215 4.89 16.02 9.13
N ALA A 216 4.31 17.21 9.24
CA ALA A 216 4.28 17.99 10.48
C ALA A 216 3.47 17.28 11.58
N ALA A 217 2.51 16.44 11.22
CA ALA A 217 1.79 15.57 12.15
C ALA A 217 2.58 14.31 12.57
N GLY A 218 3.73 14.02 11.94
CA GLY A 218 4.61 12.89 12.28
C GLY A 218 4.66 11.77 11.24
N ALA A 219 3.90 11.85 10.14
CA ALA A 219 3.94 10.83 9.10
C ALA A 219 5.35 10.68 8.50
N ARG A 220 5.79 9.43 8.32
CA ARG A 220 7.07 9.09 7.68
C ARG A 220 6.90 8.58 6.26
N ARG A 221 5.75 8.04 5.95
CA ARG A 221 5.36 7.57 4.62
C ARG A 221 3.93 8.03 4.33
N VAL A 222 3.67 8.47 3.12
CA VAL A 222 2.33 8.82 2.67
C VAL A 222 2.02 8.00 1.42
N SER A 223 0.96 7.18 1.48
CA SER A 223 0.45 6.41 0.36
C SER A 223 -0.81 7.05 -0.22
N VAL A 224 -1.19 6.69 -1.44
CA VAL A 224 -2.38 7.24 -2.11
C VAL A 224 -3.48 6.20 -2.31
N GLY A 225 -3.22 4.93 -1.98
CA GLY A 225 -4.19 3.85 -2.19
C GLY A 225 -4.70 3.78 -3.63
N GLY A 226 -5.95 3.43 -3.82
CA GLY A 226 -6.58 3.39 -5.15
C GLY A 226 -6.84 4.76 -5.79
N SER A 227 -6.51 5.87 -5.14
CA SER A 227 -6.95 7.20 -5.60
C SER A 227 -6.46 7.57 -7.00
N LEU A 228 -5.22 7.21 -7.37
CA LEU A 228 -4.71 7.49 -8.72
C LEU A 228 -5.45 6.66 -9.78
N THR A 229 -5.83 5.42 -9.48
CA THR A 229 -6.70 4.61 -10.35
C THR A 229 -8.02 5.34 -10.59
N TRP A 230 -8.65 5.85 -9.53
CA TRP A 230 -9.95 6.52 -9.63
C TRP A 230 -9.87 7.87 -10.35
N VAL A 231 -8.75 8.59 -10.24
CA VAL A 231 -8.49 9.79 -11.06
C VAL A 231 -8.45 9.43 -12.55
N ALA A 232 -7.73 8.37 -12.93
CA ALA A 232 -7.66 7.93 -14.31
C ALA A 232 -9.01 7.42 -14.84
N VAL A 233 -9.71 6.60 -14.04
CA VAL A 233 -11.04 6.06 -14.40
C VAL A 233 -12.07 7.19 -14.55
N ARG A 234 -12.06 8.19 -13.65
CA ARG A 234 -12.98 9.33 -13.75
C ARG A 234 -12.72 10.14 -15.02
N ALA A 235 -11.46 10.45 -15.32
CA ALA A 235 -11.12 11.19 -16.54
C ALA A 235 -11.55 10.43 -17.81
N MET A 236 -11.35 9.11 -17.85
CA MET A 236 -11.82 8.25 -18.94
C MET A 236 -13.36 8.27 -19.04
N ALA A 237 -14.07 8.14 -17.92
CA ALA A 237 -15.53 8.13 -17.90
C ALA A 237 -16.11 9.47 -18.38
N ASP A 238 -15.60 10.60 -17.90
CA ASP A 238 -16.02 11.94 -18.30
C ASP A 238 -15.87 12.15 -19.82
N ALA A 239 -14.72 11.74 -20.38
CA ALA A 239 -14.47 11.80 -21.81
C ALA A 239 -15.45 10.91 -22.60
N ALA A 240 -15.68 9.67 -22.14
CA ALA A 240 -16.59 8.73 -22.78
C ALA A 240 -18.05 9.23 -22.74
N GLU A 241 -18.49 9.82 -21.62
CA GLU A 241 -19.81 10.42 -21.48
C GLU A 241 -19.99 11.59 -22.45
N ALA A 242 -19.02 12.49 -22.57
CA ALA A 242 -19.06 13.63 -23.51
C ALA A 242 -19.13 13.16 -24.97
N ILE A 243 -18.40 12.11 -25.33
CA ILE A 243 -18.45 11.48 -26.66
C ILE A 243 -19.84 10.88 -26.92
N ARG A 244 -20.36 10.11 -25.99
CA ARG A 244 -21.67 9.43 -26.13
C ARG A 244 -22.83 10.43 -26.26
N ASP A 245 -22.83 11.48 -25.43
CA ASP A 245 -24.00 12.35 -25.27
C ASP A 245 -23.98 13.55 -26.23
N ALA A 246 -22.79 14.05 -26.59
CA ALA A 246 -22.63 15.26 -27.40
C ALA A 246 -21.75 15.08 -28.66
N GLY A 247 -21.10 13.91 -28.85
CA GLY A 247 -20.12 13.73 -29.93
C GLY A 247 -18.88 14.62 -29.73
N ASP A 248 -18.59 15.00 -28.48
CA ASP A 248 -17.43 15.85 -28.17
C ASP A 248 -16.16 14.99 -27.99
N PHE A 249 -15.20 15.20 -28.89
CA PHE A 249 -13.89 14.51 -28.89
C PHE A 249 -12.76 15.39 -28.32
N SER A 250 -13.05 16.54 -27.74
CA SER A 250 -12.04 17.52 -27.28
C SER A 250 -11.06 16.94 -26.26
N ALA A 251 -11.53 16.06 -25.37
CA ALA A 251 -10.71 15.40 -24.36
C ALA A 251 -9.63 14.47 -24.96
N LEU A 252 -9.80 13.95 -26.19
CA LEU A 252 -8.83 13.08 -26.85
C LEU A 252 -7.58 13.81 -27.33
N GLY A 253 -7.55 15.14 -27.25
CA GLY A 253 -6.39 15.96 -27.60
C GLY A 253 -5.25 15.96 -26.57
N ALA A 254 -5.47 15.40 -25.38
CA ALA A 254 -4.43 15.32 -24.35
C ALA A 254 -3.25 14.46 -24.84
N ARG A 255 -2.03 15.00 -24.75
CA ARG A 255 -0.79 14.28 -25.10
C ARG A 255 0.00 14.04 -23.82
N VAL A 256 0.55 12.83 -23.71
CA VAL A 256 1.47 12.42 -22.65
C VAL A 256 2.77 11.89 -23.29
N PRO A 257 3.94 12.06 -22.69
CA PRO A 257 5.23 11.62 -23.23
C PRO A 257 5.43 10.11 -23.00
N LEU A 258 4.55 9.27 -23.60
CA LEU A 258 4.56 7.81 -23.38
C LEU A 258 5.90 7.17 -23.72
N ASP A 259 6.54 7.59 -24.82
CA ASP A 259 7.83 7.03 -25.25
C ASP A 259 8.92 7.27 -24.20
N GLU A 260 8.88 8.40 -23.49
CA GLU A 260 9.81 8.71 -22.39
C GLU A 260 9.50 7.90 -21.13
N TRP A 261 8.22 7.66 -20.86
CA TRP A 261 7.78 6.97 -19.64
C TRP A 261 7.88 5.45 -19.72
N LEU A 262 7.81 4.90 -20.94
CA LEU A 262 7.79 3.44 -21.16
C LEU A 262 9.12 2.91 -21.75
N ALA A 263 10.11 3.77 -21.97
CA ALA A 263 11.43 3.41 -22.48
C ALA A 263 12.25 2.51 -21.53
#